data_94d265b32bdf54aa21d41ea88f30d650
#
_entry.id   94d265b32bdf54aa21d41ea88f30d650
#
_cell.length_a   1.000
_cell.length_b   1.000
_cell.length_c   1.000
_cell.angle_alpha   90.00
_cell.angle_beta   90.00
_cell.angle_gamma   90.00
#
_symmetry.space_group_name_H-M   'P 1'
#
loop_
_entity.id
_entity.type
_entity.pdbx_description
1 polymer ?
#
loop_
_entity_poly.entity_id
_entity_poly.type
_entity_poly.pdbx_seq_one_letter_code
_entity_poly.pdbx_strand_id
1 'polypeptide(L)'
;MMRILAVLALLTLALSSLVGCGAGAPQAKFKATPNGGYVPLEVQFTDQSSGNITSWNWDFNNDGMVDSTEQNPLYTYDNVGNYTTRLYVIGRDGNSTAVKMDYIKVIPCPRFADFIAEPTSGVGITTVQFTDKSTGNVTGWAWDFESDGVIDSTEQNPTHTYSSNGLYSVTLTITTTICTDTITRWDYIDITGCHT
;
A
#
# COMPACT_ATOMS: atom_id res chain seq x y z
N MET A 1 18.70 -38.01 -89.56
CA MET A 1 17.48 -37.53 -88.82
C MET A 1 17.83 -37.48 -87.39
N MET A 2 18.14 -36.30 -86.91
CA MET A 2 18.57 -36.06 -85.50
C MET A 2 17.49 -35.27 -84.80
N ARG A 3 16.83 -35.85 -83.80
CA ARG A 3 15.81 -35.22 -83.03
C ARG A 3 16.48 -34.51 -81.85
N ILE A 4 16.36 -33.19 -81.82
CA ILE A 4 16.80 -32.39 -80.74
C ILE A 4 15.68 -32.37 -79.68
N LEU A 5 15.93 -32.92 -78.50
CA LEU A 5 15.07 -32.74 -77.34
C LEU A 5 15.44 -31.48 -76.67
N ALA A 6 14.52 -30.51 -76.63
CA ALA A 6 14.63 -29.32 -75.79
C ALA A 6 14.16 -29.70 -74.36
N VAL A 7 15.08 -29.61 -73.44
CA VAL A 7 14.76 -29.74 -72.00
C VAL A 7 14.37 -28.36 -71.48
N LEU A 8 13.10 -28.18 -71.14
CA LEU A 8 12.57 -27.00 -70.50
C LEU A 8 12.82 -27.10 -68.99
N ALA A 9 13.83 -26.42 -68.52
CA ALA A 9 14.06 -26.29 -67.08
C ALA A 9 13.05 -25.27 -66.45
N LEU A 10 12.05 -25.80 -65.72
CA LEU A 10 11.20 -24.97 -64.87
C LEU A 10 12.00 -24.49 -63.66
N LEU A 11 12.36 -23.22 -63.65
CA LEU A 11 12.93 -22.55 -62.48
C LEU A 11 11.76 -22.25 -61.54
N THR A 12 11.50 -23.10 -60.56
CA THR A 12 10.57 -22.81 -59.46
C THR A 12 11.25 -21.85 -58.50
N LEU A 13 10.87 -20.58 -58.60
CA LEU A 13 11.22 -19.56 -57.58
C LEU A 13 10.48 -19.90 -56.31
N ALA A 14 11.14 -20.57 -55.36
CA ALA A 14 10.64 -20.74 -54.03
C ALA A 14 10.65 -19.34 -53.34
N LEU A 15 9.50 -18.69 -53.29
CA LEU A 15 9.28 -17.54 -52.46
C LEU A 15 9.27 -18.03 -51.00
N SER A 16 10.44 -18.08 -50.36
CA SER A 16 10.53 -18.23 -48.91
C SER A 16 9.95 -16.98 -48.29
N SER A 17 8.67 -17.03 -47.94
CA SER A 17 8.11 -16.06 -47.01
C SER A 17 8.95 -16.15 -45.74
N LEU A 18 9.81 -15.16 -45.52
CA LEU A 18 10.32 -14.83 -44.19
C LEU A 18 9.08 -14.48 -43.36
N VAL A 19 8.49 -15.45 -42.72
CA VAL A 19 7.63 -15.21 -41.56
C VAL A 19 8.59 -14.64 -40.53
N GLY A 20 8.67 -13.32 -40.50
CA GLY A 20 9.31 -12.64 -39.39
C GLY A 20 8.66 -13.16 -38.13
N CYS A 21 9.46 -13.75 -37.23
CA CYS A 21 9.04 -14.09 -35.89
C CYS A 21 8.78 -12.76 -35.17
N GLY A 22 7.67 -12.11 -35.56
CA GLY A 22 7.14 -10.96 -34.82
C GLY A 22 6.79 -11.45 -33.43
N ALA A 23 7.16 -10.73 -32.39
CA ALA A 23 6.64 -11.00 -31.06
C ALA A 23 5.11 -11.10 -31.20
N GLY A 24 4.53 -12.23 -30.80
CA GLY A 24 3.11 -12.53 -30.99
C GLY A 24 2.19 -11.51 -30.32
N ALA A 25 0.89 -11.67 -30.49
CA ALA A 25 -0.11 -10.84 -29.85
C ALA A 25 0.17 -10.69 -28.34
N PRO A 26 -0.12 -9.52 -27.75
CA PRO A 26 0.05 -9.28 -26.32
C PRO A 26 -0.54 -10.37 -25.46
N GLN A 27 0.19 -10.76 -24.41
CA GLN A 27 -0.28 -11.65 -23.37
C GLN A 27 -0.03 -10.97 -22.03
N ALA A 28 -1.09 -10.46 -21.41
CA ALA A 28 -1.00 -9.77 -20.12
C ALA A 28 -0.62 -10.75 -19.01
N LYS A 29 0.36 -10.38 -18.22
CA LYS A 29 0.79 -11.10 -17.03
C LYS A 29 1.48 -10.14 -16.08
N PHE A 30 1.31 -10.33 -14.78
CA PHE A 30 1.99 -9.51 -13.77
C PHE A 30 2.21 -10.26 -12.47
N LYS A 31 3.04 -9.68 -11.60
CA LYS A 31 3.17 -10.04 -10.20
C LYS A 31 3.12 -8.79 -9.33
N ALA A 32 2.86 -8.97 -8.03
CA ALA A 32 2.94 -7.94 -7.02
C ALA A 32 3.78 -8.43 -5.83
N THR A 33 4.49 -7.53 -5.19
CA THR A 33 5.32 -7.85 -4.03
C THR A 33 5.36 -6.63 -3.08
N PRO A 34 4.98 -6.80 -1.81
CA PRO A 34 4.27 -7.95 -1.25
C PRO A 34 2.85 -8.08 -1.85
N ASN A 35 2.19 -9.25 -1.70
CA ASN A 35 0.79 -9.42 -2.06
C ASN A 35 -0.13 -9.51 -0.83
N GLY A 36 0.38 -9.19 0.34
CA GLY A 36 -0.38 -9.05 1.58
C GLY A 36 0.46 -8.43 2.69
N GLY A 37 -0.20 -7.74 3.60
CA GLY A 37 0.42 -7.05 4.72
C GLY A 37 -0.56 -6.17 5.48
N TYR A 38 -0.03 -5.35 6.36
CA TYR A 38 -0.81 -4.43 7.18
C TYR A 38 -1.03 -3.10 6.46
N VAL A 39 -2.16 -2.47 6.74
CA VAL A 39 -2.48 -1.11 6.27
C VAL A 39 -1.59 -0.05 6.96
N PRO A 40 -1.06 0.99 6.25
CA PRO A 40 -1.03 1.12 4.79
C PRO A 40 -0.05 0.12 4.17
N LEU A 41 -0.44 -0.51 3.05
CA LEU A 41 0.39 -1.51 2.37
C LEU A 41 0.91 -0.97 1.04
N GLU A 42 2.22 -0.73 0.97
CA GLU A 42 2.89 -0.39 -0.28
C GLU A 42 3.22 -1.65 -1.08
N VAL A 43 2.82 -1.68 -2.33
CA VAL A 43 2.94 -2.84 -3.22
C VAL A 43 3.62 -2.45 -4.53
N GLN A 44 4.72 -3.11 -4.84
CA GLN A 44 5.38 -3.01 -6.14
C GLN A 44 4.73 -3.98 -7.13
N PHE A 45 4.13 -3.46 -8.17
CA PHE A 45 3.66 -4.25 -9.30
C PHE A 45 4.75 -4.37 -10.35
N THR A 46 4.86 -5.56 -10.95
CA THR A 46 5.84 -5.83 -12.00
C THR A 46 5.13 -6.46 -13.19
N ASP A 47 5.23 -5.81 -14.33
CA ASP A 47 4.80 -6.37 -15.61
C ASP A 47 5.61 -7.61 -15.97
N GLN A 48 4.91 -8.65 -16.41
CA GLN A 48 5.47 -9.89 -16.93
C GLN A 48 4.82 -10.24 -18.27
N SER A 49 4.17 -9.26 -18.89
CA SER A 49 3.50 -9.46 -20.17
C SER A 49 4.49 -9.75 -21.27
N SER A 50 4.03 -10.44 -22.30
CA SER A 50 4.81 -10.75 -23.51
C SER A 50 4.13 -10.19 -24.76
N GLY A 51 4.87 -10.10 -25.87
CA GLY A 51 4.46 -9.47 -27.11
C GLY A 51 4.98 -8.03 -27.24
N ASN A 52 4.58 -7.34 -28.31
CA ASN A 52 4.99 -5.95 -28.57
C ASN A 52 4.08 -4.98 -27.79
N ILE A 53 4.27 -4.89 -26.47
CA ILE A 53 3.49 -3.99 -25.59
C ILE A 53 3.91 -2.53 -25.82
N THR A 54 2.93 -1.65 -25.95
CA THR A 54 3.11 -0.21 -26.14
C THR A 54 2.50 0.63 -25.01
N SER A 55 1.56 0.06 -24.24
CA SER A 55 0.99 0.73 -23.08
C SER A 55 0.41 -0.25 -22.07
N TRP A 56 0.34 0.22 -20.81
CA TRP A 56 -0.18 -0.49 -19.65
C TRP A 56 -1.29 0.36 -19.04
N ASN A 57 -2.36 -0.29 -18.57
CA ASN A 57 -3.42 0.32 -17.79
C ASN A 57 -3.70 -0.59 -16.60
N TRP A 58 -3.33 -0.10 -15.44
CA TRP A 58 -3.53 -0.78 -14.17
C TRP A 58 -4.79 -0.28 -13.49
N ASP A 59 -5.52 -1.20 -12.89
CA ASP A 59 -6.68 -0.96 -12.06
C ASP A 59 -6.49 -1.85 -10.82
N PHE A 60 -6.09 -1.21 -9.70
CA PHE A 60 -5.61 -1.92 -8.53
C PHE A 60 -6.73 -2.41 -7.62
N ASN A 61 -7.94 -1.87 -7.76
CA ASN A 61 -9.13 -2.21 -6.97
C ASN A 61 -10.27 -2.80 -7.81
N ASN A 62 -10.08 -2.90 -9.13
CA ASN A 62 -11.03 -3.39 -10.12
C ASN A 62 -12.36 -2.61 -10.13
N ASP A 63 -12.30 -1.28 -9.96
CA ASP A 63 -13.46 -0.40 -10.05
C ASP A 63 -13.77 0.05 -11.49
N GLY A 64 -12.91 -0.32 -12.45
CA GLY A 64 -13.02 0.00 -13.87
C GLY A 64 -12.31 1.29 -14.26
N MET A 65 -11.69 2.00 -13.32
CA MET A 65 -10.87 3.18 -13.59
C MET A 65 -9.40 2.79 -13.72
N VAL A 66 -8.63 3.60 -14.44
CA VAL A 66 -7.19 3.38 -14.59
C VAL A 66 -6.47 4.15 -13.49
N ASP A 67 -5.79 3.44 -12.61
CA ASP A 67 -5.02 4.01 -11.49
C ASP A 67 -3.59 4.37 -11.91
N SER A 68 -2.98 3.59 -12.83
CA SER A 68 -1.63 3.86 -13.33
C SER A 68 -1.42 3.39 -14.77
N THR A 69 -0.55 4.09 -15.49
CA THR A 69 -0.09 3.72 -16.85
C THR A 69 1.40 3.38 -16.90
N GLU A 70 2.07 3.34 -15.77
CA GLU A 70 3.47 2.91 -15.68
C GLU A 70 3.60 1.41 -15.94
N GLN A 71 4.76 0.99 -16.46
CA GLN A 71 5.00 -0.44 -16.67
C GLN A 71 5.10 -1.20 -15.35
N ASN A 72 5.79 -0.63 -14.36
CA ASN A 72 6.03 -1.27 -13.06
C ASN A 72 5.69 -0.29 -11.93
N PRO A 73 4.40 -0.01 -11.68
CA PRO A 73 3.99 0.98 -10.70
C PRO A 73 4.17 0.52 -9.26
N LEU A 74 4.35 1.50 -8.38
CA LEU A 74 4.21 1.38 -6.95
C LEU A 74 2.84 1.91 -6.55
N TYR A 75 2.11 1.19 -5.70
CA TYR A 75 0.78 1.60 -5.24
C TYR A 75 0.61 1.31 -3.75
N THR A 76 -0.02 2.23 -3.02
CA THR A 76 -0.29 2.08 -1.59
C THR A 76 -1.78 1.86 -1.36
N TYR A 77 -2.11 0.80 -0.64
CA TYR A 77 -3.46 0.49 -0.17
C TYR A 77 -3.64 1.03 1.24
N ASP A 78 -4.44 2.09 1.39
CA ASP A 78 -4.69 2.77 2.67
C ASP A 78 -5.88 2.18 3.45
N ASN A 79 -6.57 1.20 2.91
CA ASN A 79 -7.73 0.59 3.56
C ASN A 79 -7.58 -0.93 3.62
N VAL A 80 -8.10 -1.51 4.69
CA VAL A 80 -8.21 -2.96 4.87
C VAL A 80 -9.14 -3.54 3.80
N GLY A 81 -8.73 -4.66 3.20
CA GLY A 81 -9.54 -5.31 2.17
C GLY A 81 -8.81 -6.42 1.42
N ASN A 82 -9.56 -7.14 0.60
CA ASN A 82 -9.05 -8.03 -0.42
C ASN A 82 -9.27 -7.36 -1.78
N TYR A 83 -8.21 -7.10 -2.49
CA TYR A 83 -8.27 -6.35 -3.74
C TYR A 83 -8.02 -7.26 -4.93
N THR A 84 -8.95 -7.21 -5.88
CA THR A 84 -8.76 -7.76 -7.20
C THR A 84 -7.98 -6.75 -8.02
N THR A 85 -6.94 -7.21 -8.71
CA THR A 85 -6.11 -6.32 -9.55
C THR A 85 -6.22 -6.73 -11.00
N ARG A 86 -6.33 -5.73 -11.86
CA ARG A 86 -6.41 -5.89 -13.31
C ARG A 86 -5.27 -5.16 -13.99
N LEU A 87 -4.66 -5.82 -14.97
CA LEU A 87 -3.74 -5.21 -15.93
C LEU A 87 -4.30 -5.38 -17.34
N TYR A 88 -4.48 -4.28 -18.04
CA TYR A 88 -4.80 -4.26 -19.46
C TYR A 88 -3.61 -3.72 -20.24
N VAL A 89 -3.09 -4.51 -21.18
CA VAL A 89 -1.97 -4.11 -22.02
C VAL A 89 -2.41 -3.96 -23.47
N ILE A 90 -1.86 -2.96 -24.14
CA ILE A 90 -2.07 -2.71 -25.56
C ILE A 90 -0.73 -2.88 -26.27
N GLY A 91 -0.74 -3.51 -27.42
CA GLY A 91 0.42 -3.65 -28.27
C GLY A 91 0.05 -3.51 -29.75
N ARG A 92 1.04 -3.66 -30.62
CA ARG A 92 0.83 -3.49 -32.08
C ARG A 92 -0.12 -4.53 -32.65
N ASP A 93 -0.12 -5.73 -32.11
CA ASP A 93 -0.85 -6.89 -32.63
C ASP A 93 -2.11 -7.22 -31.81
N GLY A 94 -2.66 -6.23 -31.08
CA GLY A 94 -3.85 -6.37 -30.28
C GLY A 94 -3.68 -5.93 -28.83
N ASN A 95 -4.53 -6.46 -27.96
CA ASN A 95 -4.52 -6.19 -26.53
C ASN A 95 -4.76 -7.46 -25.73
N SER A 96 -4.50 -7.40 -24.43
CA SER A 96 -4.74 -8.52 -23.51
C SER A 96 -5.03 -7.99 -22.10
N THR A 97 -5.77 -8.78 -21.34
CA THR A 97 -6.12 -8.45 -19.94
C THR A 97 -5.73 -9.62 -19.03
N ALA A 98 -5.11 -9.31 -17.93
CA ALA A 98 -4.93 -10.22 -16.81
C ALA A 98 -5.70 -9.69 -15.60
N VAL A 99 -6.46 -10.56 -14.94
CA VAL A 99 -7.19 -10.25 -13.70
C VAL A 99 -6.78 -11.27 -12.66
N LYS A 100 -6.43 -10.78 -11.46
CA LYS A 100 -6.16 -11.63 -10.31
C LYS A 100 -7.13 -11.25 -9.19
N MET A 101 -8.08 -12.15 -8.94
CA MET A 101 -9.13 -11.95 -7.93
C MET A 101 -8.53 -12.10 -6.53
N ASP A 102 -8.93 -11.20 -5.61
CA ASP A 102 -8.51 -11.19 -4.18
C ASP A 102 -6.99 -11.34 -4.02
N TYR A 103 -6.25 -10.72 -4.93
CA TYR A 103 -4.81 -10.94 -5.07
C TYR A 103 -3.98 -10.21 -4.02
N ILE A 104 -4.39 -9.01 -3.64
CA ILE A 104 -3.74 -8.23 -2.60
C ILE A 104 -4.61 -8.28 -1.35
N LYS A 105 -4.01 -8.73 -0.24
CA LYS A 105 -4.69 -8.86 1.05
C LYS A 105 -4.14 -7.85 2.04
N VAL A 106 -4.93 -6.83 2.34
CA VAL A 106 -4.59 -5.80 3.34
C VAL A 106 -5.37 -6.07 4.62
N ILE A 107 -4.66 -6.26 5.72
CA ILE A 107 -5.24 -6.55 7.02
C ILE A 107 -4.99 -5.39 7.99
N PRO A 108 -5.82 -5.25 9.05
CA PRO A 108 -5.60 -4.22 10.05
C PRO A 108 -4.30 -4.46 10.81
N CYS A 109 -3.65 -3.36 11.21
CA CYS A 109 -2.57 -3.43 12.18
C CYS A 109 -3.08 -4.06 13.48
N PRO A 110 -2.41 -5.05 14.06
CA PRO A 110 -2.74 -5.53 15.39
C PRO A 110 -2.64 -4.39 16.41
N ARG A 111 -3.49 -4.43 17.44
CA ARG A 111 -3.45 -3.43 18.51
C ARG A 111 -2.23 -3.66 19.39
N PHE A 112 -1.34 -2.70 19.39
CA PHE A 112 -0.11 -2.70 20.17
C PHE A 112 -0.01 -1.51 21.12
N ALA A 113 -0.69 -0.38 20.81
CA ALA A 113 -0.65 0.84 21.59
C ALA A 113 -1.37 0.66 22.93
N ASP A 114 -0.70 0.98 24.01
CA ASP A 114 -1.25 1.03 25.35
C ASP A 114 -0.41 1.96 26.25
N PHE A 115 -1.03 2.59 27.24
CA PHE A 115 -0.34 3.45 28.20
C PHE A 115 -1.10 3.60 29.50
N ILE A 116 -0.42 4.08 30.53
CA ILE A 116 -1.01 4.53 31.78
C ILE A 116 -0.52 5.94 32.09
N ALA A 117 -1.26 6.65 32.95
CA ALA A 117 -0.88 7.96 33.46
C ALA A 117 -1.06 8.01 34.97
N GLU A 118 -0.22 8.80 35.64
CA GLU A 118 -0.29 8.99 37.09
C GLU A 118 0.19 10.41 37.44
N PRO A 119 -0.61 11.20 38.20
CA PRO A 119 -2.00 10.94 38.59
C PRO A 119 -2.97 11.11 37.40
N THR A 120 -4.16 10.48 37.48
CA THR A 120 -5.24 10.69 36.49
C THR A 120 -6.22 11.77 36.91
N SER A 121 -6.02 12.38 38.09
CA SER A 121 -6.80 13.52 38.54
C SER A 121 -5.93 14.47 39.38
N GLY A 122 -6.30 15.76 39.40
CA GLY A 122 -5.57 16.76 40.17
C GLY A 122 -6.39 18.03 40.43
N VAL A 123 -5.84 18.90 41.25
CA VAL A 123 -6.44 20.19 41.59
C VAL A 123 -5.46 21.31 41.21
N GLY A 124 -5.91 22.21 40.35
CA GLY A 124 -5.07 23.30 39.83
C GLY A 124 -3.99 22.77 38.86
N ILE A 125 -2.79 23.39 38.90
CA ILE A 125 -1.69 22.97 38.02
C ILE A 125 -1.21 21.57 38.41
N THR A 126 -1.37 20.60 37.53
CA THR A 126 -1.04 19.20 37.81
C THR A 126 -0.10 18.64 36.73
N THR A 127 1.04 18.12 37.17
CA THR A 127 1.96 17.40 36.27
C THR A 127 1.64 15.90 36.32
N VAL A 128 1.46 15.31 35.15
CA VAL A 128 1.11 13.92 34.97
C VAL A 128 2.27 13.19 34.28
N GLN A 129 2.66 12.03 34.81
CA GLN A 129 3.61 11.11 34.19
C GLN A 129 2.85 10.12 33.32
N PHE A 130 3.20 10.05 32.05
CA PHE A 130 2.72 9.04 31.15
C PHE A 130 3.75 7.90 31.01
N THR A 131 3.26 6.69 30.97
CA THR A 131 4.12 5.49 30.83
C THR A 131 3.58 4.63 29.70
N ASP A 132 4.41 4.41 28.72
CA ASP A 132 4.15 3.49 27.60
C ASP A 132 4.00 2.05 28.11
N LYS A 133 2.94 1.38 27.69
CA LYS A 133 2.65 -0.05 27.93
C LYS A 133 2.45 -0.80 26.61
N SER A 134 2.79 -0.15 25.52
CA SER A 134 2.67 -0.76 24.18
C SER A 134 3.50 -2.04 24.05
N THR A 135 3.06 -2.92 23.17
CA THR A 135 3.74 -4.18 22.88
C THR A 135 4.29 -4.18 21.45
N GLY A 136 5.13 -5.17 21.13
CA GLY A 136 5.79 -5.27 19.83
C GLY A 136 7.09 -4.46 19.76
N ASN A 137 7.69 -4.40 18.56
CA ASN A 137 8.91 -3.63 18.33
C ASN A 137 8.57 -2.15 18.06
N VAL A 138 8.25 -1.39 19.10
CA VAL A 138 7.96 0.04 19.00
C VAL A 138 9.23 0.81 18.67
N THR A 139 9.18 1.64 17.65
CA THR A 139 10.30 2.46 17.16
C THR A 139 10.05 3.97 17.29
N GLY A 140 8.81 4.37 17.61
CA GLY A 140 8.46 5.78 17.80
C GLY A 140 7.15 5.95 18.55
N TRP A 141 7.02 7.08 19.22
CA TRP A 141 5.85 7.52 19.99
C TRP A 141 5.44 8.90 19.52
N ALA A 142 4.14 9.18 19.54
CA ALA A 142 3.56 10.49 19.30
C ALA A 142 2.37 10.64 20.26
N TRP A 143 2.56 11.54 21.24
CA TRP A 143 1.58 11.85 22.25
C TRP A 143 0.84 13.14 21.91
N ASP A 144 -0.46 13.11 22.07
CA ASP A 144 -1.36 14.24 21.98
C ASP A 144 -2.20 14.26 23.28
N PHE A 145 -1.87 15.17 24.20
CA PHE A 145 -2.39 15.15 25.56
C PHE A 145 -3.78 15.78 25.71
N GLU A 146 -4.26 16.45 24.68
CA GLU A 146 -5.59 17.07 24.59
C GLU A 146 -6.47 16.41 23.53
N SER A 147 -5.91 15.48 22.71
CA SER A 147 -6.54 14.84 21.55
C SER A 147 -7.09 15.87 20.56
N ASP A 148 -6.33 16.94 20.32
CA ASP A 148 -6.67 18.03 19.40
C ASP A 148 -6.05 17.85 18.00
N GLY A 149 -5.25 16.80 17.82
CA GLY A 149 -4.55 16.44 16.57
C GLY A 149 -3.14 17.03 16.48
N VAL A 150 -2.67 17.74 17.50
CA VAL A 150 -1.30 18.25 17.59
C VAL A 150 -0.46 17.30 18.42
N ILE A 151 0.75 16.99 17.96
CA ILE A 151 1.67 16.13 18.71
C ILE A 151 2.46 17.00 19.71
N ASP A 152 2.34 16.68 21.01
CA ASP A 152 2.97 17.38 22.12
C ASP A 152 4.32 16.78 22.48
N SER A 153 4.46 15.45 22.37
CA SER A 153 5.69 14.75 22.73
C SER A 153 5.96 13.52 21.86
N THR A 154 7.25 13.23 21.67
CA THR A 154 7.71 12.01 21.00
C THR A 154 8.56 11.13 21.94
N GLU A 155 8.63 11.44 23.21
CA GLU A 155 9.32 10.65 24.21
C GLU A 155 8.53 9.36 24.53
N GLN A 156 9.21 8.30 24.93
CA GLN A 156 8.53 7.06 25.31
C GLN A 156 7.65 7.23 26.55
N ASN A 157 8.18 7.91 27.58
CA ASN A 157 7.51 8.10 28.87
C ASN A 157 7.54 9.58 29.26
N PRO A 158 6.76 10.44 28.62
CA PRO A 158 6.79 11.88 28.87
C PRO A 158 6.07 12.28 30.14
N THR A 159 6.35 13.51 30.58
CA THR A 159 5.50 14.24 31.53
C THR A 159 4.78 15.35 30.80
N HIS A 160 3.54 15.63 31.19
CA HIS A 160 2.79 16.80 30.73
C HIS A 160 2.15 17.53 31.90
N THR A 161 2.04 18.87 31.83
CA THR A 161 1.46 19.69 32.87
C THR A 161 0.20 20.37 32.38
N TYR A 162 -0.92 19.99 32.96
CA TYR A 162 -2.21 20.61 32.72
C TYR A 162 -2.35 21.84 33.64
N SER A 163 -2.60 23.00 33.07
CA SER A 163 -2.72 24.27 33.81
C SER A 163 -4.15 24.79 33.89
N SER A 164 -5.08 24.20 33.19
CA SER A 164 -6.49 24.58 33.16
C SER A 164 -7.36 23.45 33.65
N ASN A 165 -8.55 23.79 34.17
CA ASN A 165 -9.55 22.79 34.56
C ASN A 165 -10.14 22.14 33.30
N GLY A 166 -10.40 20.85 33.38
CA GLY A 166 -11.02 20.14 32.29
C GLY A 166 -10.90 18.63 32.42
N LEU A 167 -11.65 17.94 31.58
CA LEU A 167 -11.49 16.52 31.28
C LEU A 167 -10.70 16.41 29.98
N TYR A 168 -9.54 15.79 30.05
CA TYR A 168 -8.65 15.68 28.90
C TYR A 168 -8.62 14.24 28.39
N SER A 169 -8.88 14.11 27.11
CA SER A 169 -8.65 12.86 26.38
C SER A 169 -7.20 12.84 25.90
N VAL A 170 -6.56 11.68 25.99
CA VAL A 170 -5.16 11.53 25.62
C VAL A 170 -5.02 10.47 24.54
N THR A 171 -4.30 10.82 23.50
CA THR A 171 -4.01 9.93 22.36
C THR A 171 -2.53 9.58 22.31
N LEU A 172 -2.23 8.30 22.22
CA LEU A 172 -0.90 7.79 21.90
C LEU A 172 -0.94 7.09 20.54
N THR A 173 -0.13 7.56 19.62
CA THR A 173 0.19 6.85 18.39
C THR A 173 1.59 6.28 18.47
N ILE A 174 1.74 4.98 18.25
CA ILE A 174 3.04 4.31 18.17
C ILE A 174 3.36 3.89 16.75
N THR A 175 4.63 3.89 16.43
CA THR A 175 5.16 3.32 15.20
C THR A 175 5.91 2.04 15.55
N THR A 176 5.64 0.98 14.83
CA THR A 176 6.37 -0.29 14.94
C THR A 176 7.12 -0.57 13.64
N THR A 177 7.87 -1.66 13.59
CA THR A 177 8.54 -2.09 12.36
C THR A 177 7.60 -2.57 11.26
N ILE A 178 6.30 -2.75 11.57
CA ILE A 178 5.32 -3.33 10.63
C ILE A 178 4.13 -2.42 10.32
N CYS A 179 3.75 -1.56 11.25
CA CYS A 179 2.62 -0.63 11.09
C CYS A 179 2.59 0.42 12.20
N THR A 180 1.66 1.37 12.11
CA THR A 180 1.30 2.28 13.20
C THR A 180 0.02 1.84 13.89
N ASP A 181 -0.10 2.09 15.20
CA ASP A 181 -1.31 1.84 15.96
C ASP A 181 -1.58 3.01 16.90
N THR A 182 -2.85 3.30 17.15
CA THR A 182 -3.28 4.46 17.94
C THR A 182 -4.31 4.05 18.97
N ILE A 183 -4.14 4.56 20.19
CA ILE A 183 -5.13 4.44 21.27
C ILE A 183 -5.49 5.82 21.79
N THR A 184 -6.78 6.09 21.96
CA THR A 184 -7.28 7.27 22.65
C THR A 184 -7.99 6.81 23.93
N ARG A 185 -7.62 7.40 25.07
CA ARG A 185 -8.33 7.27 26.33
C ARG A 185 -9.14 8.54 26.54
N TRP A 186 -10.45 8.41 26.37
CA TRP A 186 -11.39 9.53 26.47
C TRP A 186 -11.59 9.95 27.91
N ASP A 187 -11.61 11.28 28.19
CA ASP A 187 -11.83 11.88 29.50
C ASP A 187 -10.95 11.26 30.58
N TYR A 188 -9.70 10.99 30.23
CA TYR A 188 -8.79 10.17 31.03
C TYR A 188 -8.11 10.94 32.17
N ILE A 189 -7.86 12.24 31.99
CA ILE A 189 -7.25 13.12 32.98
C ILE A 189 -8.29 14.15 33.43
N ASP A 190 -8.59 14.18 34.73
CA ASP A 190 -9.55 15.13 35.35
C ASP A 190 -8.82 16.18 36.19
N ILE A 191 -8.84 17.42 35.73
CA ILE A 191 -8.24 18.55 36.44
C ILE A 191 -9.35 19.48 36.92
N THR A 192 -9.46 19.63 38.24
CA THR A 192 -10.45 20.50 38.89
C THR A 192 -9.81 21.76 39.43
N GLY A 193 -10.60 22.84 39.57
CA GLY A 193 -10.14 24.09 40.21
C GLY A 193 -10.06 23.98 41.71
N CYS A 194 -9.22 24.82 42.34
CA CYS A 194 -9.36 25.05 43.76
C CYS A 194 -10.70 25.78 44.01
N HIS A 195 -11.62 25.12 44.71
CA HIS A 195 -12.78 25.80 45.23
C HIS A 195 -12.29 26.72 46.37
N THR A 196 -12.25 28.04 46.13
CA THR A 196 -12.03 29.06 47.15
C THR A 196 -13.32 29.33 47.90
#